data_0408073966242e7e4dbb0f2b9dd79af8
#
_entry.id   0408073966242e7e4dbb0f2b9dd79af8
#
_cell.length_a   1.000
_cell.length_b   1.000
_cell.length_c   1.000
_cell.angle_alpha   90.00
_cell.angle_beta   90.00
_cell.angle_gamma   90.00
#
_symmetry.space_group_name_H-M   'P 1'
#
loop_
_entity.id
_entity.type
_entity.pdbx_description
1 polymer ?
#
loop_
_entity_poly.entity_id
_entity_poly.type
_entity_poly.pdbx_seq_one_letter_code
_entity_poly.pdbx_strand_id
1 'polypeptide(L)'
;QGTFLLIFSILLAMGILLYFFRRNLNFFPSNRWLKVLAYAWILQNGILVISVGLRTWYYIQATGLAYKRIGVLIYLGLTLFGLLTMYRKIRHKKTAFYLWKTNSWAVYTMMILITFVNWDRLIVSYNFNHHHDTSKFVLNRSVRTLDLIDQYAQKMHPRDRKATIRDYGLYGELIEMSKENFIEARIDIFLEEQRRYSWLSWNYGDWRTKQYLLAKDKH
;
A
#
# COMPACT_ATOMS: atom_id res chain seq x y z
N GLN A 1 12.55 -8.60 -7.57
CA GLN A 1 12.40 -10.08 -7.52
C GLN A 1 12.70 -10.64 -6.12
N GLY A 2 13.74 -10.19 -5.40
CA GLY A 2 14.13 -10.73 -4.09
C GLY A 2 13.05 -10.65 -2.99
N THR A 3 12.23 -9.61 -2.97
CA THR A 3 11.17 -9.45 -1.96
C THR A 3 10.08 -10.52 -2.10
N PHE A 4 9.71 -10.91 -3.32
CA PHE A 4 8.73 -11.98 -3.55
C PHE A 4 9.24 -13.35 -3.11
N LEU A 5 10.52 -13.65 -3.34
CA LEU A 5 11.14 -14.90 -2.89
C LEU A 5 11.15 -14.99 -1.35
N LEU A 6 11.47 -13.88 -0.66
CA LEU A 6 11.44 -13.82 0.80
C LEU A 6 10.01 -14.01 1.34
N ILE A 7 9.02 -13.36 0.74
CA ILE A 7 7.61 -13.53 1.10
C ILE A 7 7.18 -14.99 0.91
N PHE A 8 7.53 -15.60 -0.22
CA PHE A 8 7.22 -17.00 -0.50
C PHE A 8 7.88 -17.94 0.50
N SER A 9 9.16 -17.71 0.85
CA SER A 9 9.87 -18.48 1.86
C SER A 9 9.19 -18.42 3.23
N ILE A 10 8.73 -17.23 3.65
CA ILE A 10 8.01 -17.04 4.91
C ILE A 10 6.69 -17.82 4.89
N LEU A 11 5.93 -17.76 3.79
CA LEU A 11 4.67 -18.49 3.64
C LEU A 11 4.88 -20.00 3.63
N LEU A 12 5.87 -20.49 2.89
CA LEU A 12 6.22 -21.91 2.83
C LEU A 12 6.58 -22.42 4.22
N ALA A 13 7.45 -21.69 4.89
CA ALA A 13 7.89 -22.03 6.23
C ALA A 13 6.73 -21.99 7.24
N MET A 14 5.80 -21.02 7.13
CA MET A 14 4.57 -20.97 7.94
C MET A 14 3.67 -22.17 7.65
N GLY A 15 3.53 -22.59 6.38
CA GLY A 15 2.79 -23.77 5.95
C GLY A 15 3.36 -25.07 6.55
N ILE A 16 4.68 -25.23 6.53
CA ILE A 16 5.38 -26.37 7.13
C ILE A 16 5.11 -26.44 8.64
N LEU A 17 5.22 -25.32 9.36
CA LEU A 17 4.91 -25.27 10.79
C LEU A 17 3.45 -25.64 11.08
N LEU A 18 2.52 -25.11 10.29
CA LEU A 18 1.10 -25.45 10.43
C LEU A 18 0.86 -26.93 10.20
N TYR A 19 1.53 -27.53 9.23
CA TYR A 19 1.44 -28.97 8.94
C TYR A 19 1.94 -29.81 10.10
N PHE A 20 3.15 -29.54 10.62
CA PHE A 20 3.72 -30.29 11.74
C PHE A 20 2.95 -30.07 13.06
N PHE A 21 2.40 -28.89 13.31
CA PHE A 21 1.61 -28.59 14.50
C PHE A 21 0.09 -28.81 14.33
N ARG A 22 -0.35 -29.36 13.20
CA ARG A 22 -1.77 -29.64 12.91
C ARG A 22 -2.37 -30.68 13.85
N ARG A 23 -1.62 -31.74 14.17
CA ARG A 23 -2.06 -32.80 15.10
C ARG A 23 -1.44 -32.53 16.46
N ASN A 24 -2.18 -32.67 17.52
CA ASN A 24 -1.91 -32.55 18.95
C ASN A 24 -0.45 -32.77 19.46
N LEU A 25 0.57 -32.62 18.63
CA LEU A 25 1.99 -32.73 18.96
C LEU A 25 2.38 -31.81 20.14
N ASN A 26 1.62 -30.72 20.35
CA ASN A 26 1.83 -29.79 21.44
C ASN A 26 1.47 -30.41 22.83
N PHE A 27 0.76 -31.54 22.88
CA PHE A 27 0.30 -32.18 24.10
C PHE A 27 1.20 -33.35 24.54
N PHE A 28 2.18 -33.78 23.73
CA PHE A 28 3.10 -34.84 24.10
C PHE A 28 4.13 -34.37 25.15
N PRO A 29 4.37 -35.19 26.21
CA PRO A 29 5.28 -34.80 27.32
C PRO A 29 6.75 -34.64 26.89
N SER A 30 7.24 -35.44 25.93
CA SER A 30 8.65 -35.44 25.46
C SER A 30 8.97 -34.43 24.37
N ASN A 31 8.27 -33.30 24.29
CA ASN A 31 8.19 -32.39 23.18
C ASN A 31 9.07 -31.12 23.33
N ARG A 32 10.02 -31.15 24.30
CA ARG A 32 10.81 -29.98 24.66
C ARG A 32 11.64 -29.44 23.50
N TRP A 33 12.36 -30.30 22.81
CA TRP A 33 13.20 -29.93 21.68
C TRP A 33 12.42 -29.35 20.51
N LEU A 34 11.26 -29.96 20.19
CA LEU A 34 10.39 -29.48 19.12
C LEU A 34 9.86 -28.07 19.43
N LYS A 35 9.53 -27.77 20.68
CA LYS A 35 9.12 -26.40 21.07
C LYS A 35 10.26 -25.41 20.96
N VAL A 36 11.47 -25.76 21.39
CA VAL A 36 12.66 -24.91 21.26
C VAL A 36 12.93 -24.58 19.80
N LEU A 37 12.93 -25.60 18.93
CA LEU A 37 13.11 -25.41 17.47
C LEU A 37 12.00 -24.54 16.88
N ALA A 38 10.74 -24.72 17.28
CA ALA A 38 9.63 -23.90 16.83
C ALA A 38 9.78 -22.42 17.26
N TYR A 39 10.22 -22.17 18.49
CA TYR A 39 10.49 -20.80 18.96
C TYR A 39 11.68 -20.16 18.24
N ALA A 40 12.77 -20.89 18.06
CA ALA A 40 13.93 -20.42 17.29
C ALA A 40 13.52 -20.05 15.87
N TRP A 41 12.68 -20.89 15.25
CA TRP A 41 12.18 -20.66 13.92
C TRP A 41 11.23 -19.45 13.85
N ILE A 42 10.31 -19.25 14.82
CA ILE A 42 9.45 -18.06 14.90
C ILE A 42 10.32 -16.80 15.03
N LEU A 43 11.36 -16.84 15.86
CA LEU A 43 12.29 -15.73 16.04
C LEU A 43 13.03 -15.41 14.74
N GLN A 44 13.60 -16.41 14.06
CA GLN A 44 14.27 -16.25 12.79
C GLN A 44 13.36 -15.60 11.74
N ASN A 45 12.12 -16.08 11.60
CA ASN A 45 11.16 -15.48 10.67
C ASN A 45 10.74 -14.07 11.10
N GLY A 46 10.63 -13.79 12.40
CA GLY A 46 10.40 -12.44 12.91
C GLY A 46 11.50 -11.46 12.49
N ILE A 47 12.77 -11.87 12.62
CA ILE A 47 13.93 -11.07 12.17
C ILE A 47 13.87 -10.82 10.65
N LEU A 48 13.54 -11.85 9.86
CA LEU A 48 13.38 -11.71 8.41
C LEU A 48 12.27 -10.72 8.04
N VAL A 49 11.12 -10.78 8.70
CA VAL A 49 10.01 -9.83 8.48
C VAL A 49 10.44 -8.40 8.79
N ILE A 50 11.15 -8.18 9.91
CA ILE A 50 11.68 -6.86 10.27
C ILE A 50 12.68 -6.38 9.22
N SER A 51 13.61 -7.23 8.78
CA SER A 51 14.60 -6.91 7.75
C SER A 51 13.94 -6.49 6.42
N VAL A 52 12.91 -7.22 5.98
CA VAL A 52 12.14 -6.85 4.77
C VAL A 52 11.39 -5.53 4.99
N GLY A 53 10.86 -5.29 6.18
CA GLY A 53 10.22 -4.03 6.56
C GLY A 53 11.16 -2.84 6.47
N LEU A 54 12.36 -2.96 7.06
CA LEU A 54 13.40 -1.93 6.99
C LEU A 54 13.82 -1.66 5.54
N ARG A 55 14.05 -2.70 4.76
CA ARG A 55 14.38 -2.56 3.34
C ARG A 55 13.27 -1.82 2.58
N THR A 56 12.01 -2.15 2.82
CA THR A 56 10.87 -1.48 2.19
C THR A 56 10.80 -0.02 2.62
N TRP A 57 11.08 0.28 3.89
CA TRP A 57 11.14 1.64 4.41
C TRP A 57 12.22 2.48 3.71
N TYR A 58 13.47 1.96 3.58
CA TYR A 58 14.52 2.65 2.83
C TYR A 58 14.16 2.88 1.36
N TYR A 59 13.45 1.92 0.75
CA TYR A 59 12.94 2.11 -0.61
C TYR A 59 11.90 3.23 -0.69
N ILE A 60 11.03 3.36 0.32
CA ILE A 60 10.05 4.45 0.39
C ILE A 60 10.78 5.78 0.51
N GLN A 61 11.80 5.86 1.36
CA GLN A 61 12.60 7.08 1.51
C GLN A 61 13.35 7.47 0.23
N ALA A 62 13.87 6.50 -0.53
CA ALA A 62 14.65 6.78 -1.72
C ALA A 62 13.79 7.08 -2.96
N THR A 63 12.65 6.47 -3.12
CA THR A 63 11.87 6.49 -4.37
C THR A 63 10.38 6.82 -4.17
N GLY A 64 10.00 7.26 -2.95
CA GLY A 64 8.65 7.68 -2.60
C GLY A 64 7.70 6.53 -2.26
N LEU A 65 6.47 6.87 -1.90
CA LEU A 65 5.42 5.93 -1.53
C LEU A 65 4.65 5.45 -2.77
N ALA A 66 4.36 4.15 -2.82
CA ALA A 66 3.58 3.54 -3.90
C ALA A 66 2.69 2.42 -3.34
N TYR A 67 1.59 2.08 -4.04
CA TYR A 67 0.65 1.02 -3.64
C TYR A 67 1.34 -0.30 -3.32
N LYS A 68 2.29 -0.74 -4.17
CA LYS A 68 3.02 -1.99 -3.96
C LYS A 68 3.75 -2.02 -2.62
N ARG A 69 4.32 -0.89 -2.19
CA ARG A 69 5.05 -0.77 -0.91
C ARG A 69 4.12 -0.78 0.28
N ILE A 70 2.99 -0.09 0.16
CA ILE A 70 1.92 -0.12 1.18
C ILE A 70 1.42 -1.55 1.35
N GLY A 71 1.14 -2.26 0.25
CA GLY A 71 0.70 -3.65 0.28
C GLY A 71 1.72 -4.57 0.96
N VAL A 72 3.03 -4.38 0.71
CA VAL A 72 4.09 -5.13 1.39
C VAL A 72 4.09 -4.84 2.90
N LEU A 73 3.99 -3.58 3.33
CA LEU A 73 3.96 -3.24 4.76
C LEU A 73 2.76 -3.84 5.48
N ILE A 74 1.57 -3.79 4.86
CA ILE A 74 0.35 -4.40 5.40
C ILE A 74 0.54 -5.92 5.53
N TYR A 75 1.08 -6.56 4.49
CA TYR A 75 1.35 -7.99 4.49
C TYR A 75 2.35 -8.37 5.59
N LEU A 76 3.43 -7.61 5.77
CA LEU A 76 4.41 -7.84 6.84
C LEU A 76 3.79 -7.70 8.23
N GLY A 77 2.91 -6.71 8.42
CA GLY A 77 2.14 -6.55 9.67
C GLY A 77 1.27 -7.77 9.98
N LEU A 78 0.53 -8.28 8.98
CA LEU A 78 -0.26 -9.51 9.12
C LEU A 78 0.62 -10.74 9.39
N THR A 79 1.78 -10.83 8.76
CA THR A 79 2.75 -11.93 8.98
C THR A 79 3.29 -11.90 10.42
N LEU A 80 3.67 -10.74 10.95
CA LEU A 80 4.09 -10.59 12.35
C LEU A 80 2.97 -11.00 13.31
N PHE A 81 1.73 -10.57 13.02
CA PHE A 81 0.58 -10.99 13.81
C PHE A 81 0.39 -12.51 13.78
N GLY A 82 0.55 -13.13 12.60
CA GLY A 82 0.52 -14.59 12.43
C GLY A 82 1.60 -15.30 13.25
N LEU A 83 2.83 -14.80 13.26
CA LEU A 83 3.92 -15.36 14.07
C LEU A 83 3.64 -15.22 15.58
N LEU A 84 3.07 -14.09 16.03
CA LEU A 84 2.66 -13.87 17.42
C LEU A 84 1.52 -14.83 17.84
N THR A 85 0.53 -15.04 16.97
CA THR A 85 -0.55 -16.00 17.26
C THR A 85 -0.03 -17.43 17.31
N MET A 86 0.96 -17.78 16.47
CA MET A 86 1.63 -19.08 16.51
C MET A 86 2.42 -19.27 17.80
N TYR A 87 3.19 -18.25 18.21
CA TYR A 87 3.87 -18.27 19.51
C TYR A 87 2.89 -18.50 20.67
N ARG A 88 1.77 -17.74 20.69
CA ARG A 88 0.72 -17.90 21.72
C ARG A 88 0.09 -19.30 21.70
N LYS A 89 -0.12 -19.88 20.50
CA LYS A 89 -0.64 -21.25 20.35
C LYS A 89 0.28 -22.26 20.99
N ILE A 90 1.59 -22.19 20.74
CA ILE A 90 2.57 -23.14 21.29
C ILE A 90 2.68 -22.97 22.80
N ARG A 91 2.80 -21.72 23.28
CA ARG A 91 2.97 -21.41 24.70
C ARG A 91 1.76 -21.83 25.54
N HIS A 92 0.55 -21.54 25.08
CA HIS A 92 -0.70 -21.80 25.81
C HIS A 92 -1.41 -23.07 25.37
N LYS A 93 -0.74 -23.97 24.62
CA LYS A 93 -1.30 -25.23 24.12
C LYS A 93 -2.67 -25.08 23.47
N LYS A 94 -2.86 -24.01 22.67
CA LYS A 94 -4.13 -23.75 21.97
C LYS A 94 -4.32 -24.64 20.76
N THR A 95 -5.58 -24.87 20.37
CA THR A 95 -5.95 -25.68 19.21
C THR A 95 -5.60 -25.03 17.87
N ALA A 96 -5.62 -25.81 16.79
CA ALA A 96 -5.48 -25.27 15.43
C ALA A 96 -6.62 -24.31 15.09
N PHE A 97 -7.83 -24.57 15.59
CA PHE A 97 -9.00 -23.72 15.39
C PHE A 97 -8.79 -22.29 15.92
N TYR A 98 -8.12 -22.14 17.09
CA TYR A 98 -7.74 -20.82 17.60
C TYR A 98 -6.91 -20.03 16.58
N LEU A 99 -5.93 -20.68 15.95
CA LEU A 99 -5.06 -20.02 14.97
C LEU A 99 -5.86 -19.56 13.73
N TRP A 100 -6.67 -20.45 13.18
CA TRP A 100 -7.53 -20.12 12.05
C TRP A 100 -8.48 -18.97 12.37
N LYS A 101 -9.23 -19.08 13.46
CA LYS A 101 -10.18 -18.06 13.89
C LYS A 101 -9.52 -16.69 14.06
N THR A 102 -8.40 -16.63 14.80
CA THR A 102 -7.73 -15.37 15.14
C THR A 102 -7.13 -14.71 13.91
N ASN A 103 -6.47 -15.47 13.03
CA ASN A 103 -5.87 -14.92 11.82
C ASN A 103 -6.92 -14.53 10.78
N SER A 104 -8.00 -15.29 10.61
CA SER A 104 -9.11 -14.90 9.73
C SER A 104 -9.76 -13.61 10.17
N TRP A 105 -9.99 -13.41 11.47
CA TRP A 105 -10.48 -12.15 12.00
C TRP A 105 -9.53 -10.99 11.77
N ALA A 106 -8.22 -11.20 11.93
CA ALA A 106 -7.21 -10.17 11.66
C ALA A 106 -7.21 -9.73 10.19
N VAL A 107 -7.25 -10.71 9.26
CA VAL A 107 -7.33 -10.43 7.83
C VAL A 107 -8.62 -9.68 7.50
N TYR A 108 -9.76 -10.14 8.01
CA TYR A 108 -11.07 -9.51 7.77
C TYR A 108 -11.09 -8.06 8.28
N THR A 109 -10.66 -7.84 9.51
CA THR A 109 -10.55 -6.49 10.10
C THR A 109 -9.62 -5.60 9.27
N MET A 110 -8.47 -6.13 8.83
CA MET A 110 -7.53 -5.38 8.01
C MET A 110 -8.13 -5.02 6.65
N MET A 111 -8.88 -5.92 6.00
CA MET A 111 -9.58 -5.63 4.75
C MET A 111 -10.58 -4.48 4.92
N ILE A 112 -11.34 -4.46 6.01
CA ILE A 112 -12.26 -3.37 6.32
C ILE A 112 -11.48 -2.05 6.52
N LEU A 113 -10.43 -2.05 7.33
CA LEU A 113 -9.63 -0.85 7.60
C LEU A 113 -9.01 -0.24 6.34
N ILE A 114 -8.54 -1.09 5.41
CA ILE A 114 -7.96 -0.64 4.13
C ILE A 114 -8.98 0.14 3.29
N THR A 115 -10.28 -0.18 3.37
CA THR A 115 -11.32 0.52 2.59
C THR A 115 -11.61 1.93 3.07
N PHE A 116 -11.34 2.25 4.34
CA PHE A 116 -11.55 3.60 4.88
C PHE A 116 -10.42 4.58 4.53
N VAL A 117 -9.28 4.10 4.05
CA VAL A 117 -8.11 4.94 3.74
C VAL A 117 -8.14 5.36 2.28
N ASN A 118 -8.08 6.67 2.04
CA ASN A 118 -7.87 7.17 0.68
C ASN A 118 -6.37 7.11 0.33
N TRP A 119 -5.97 5.98 -0.25
CA TRP A 119 -4.56 5.68 -0.56
C TRP A 119 -3.97 6.63 -1.59
N ASP A 120 -4.75 7.08 -2.58
CA ASP A 120 -4.28 8.03 -3.59
C ASP A 120 -3.85 9.35 -2.94
N ARG A 121 -4.70 9.89 -2.06
CA ARG A 121 -4.37 11.13 -1.34
C ARG A 121 -3.15 10.96 -0.45
N LEU A 122 -3.04 9.83 0.25
CA LEU A 122 -1.89 9.52 1.10
C LEU A 122 -0.59 9.46 0.28
N ILE A 123 -0.62 8.77 -0.86
CA ILE A 123 0.54 8.63 -1.75
C ILE A 123 0.95 9.98 -2.32
N VAL A 124 0.00 10.77 -2.82
CA VAL A 124 0.27 12.10 -3.38
C VAL A 124 0.84 13.02 -2.32
N SER A 125 0.17 13.14 -1.16
CA SER A 125 0.61 14.00 -0.06
C SER A 125 2.00 13.61 0.47
N TYR A 126 2.26 12.31 0.66
CA TYR A 126 3.56 11.83 1.14
C TYR A 126 4.67 12.18 0.16
N ASN A 127 4.50 11.89 -1.13
CA ASN A 127 5.54 12.09 -2.13
C ASN A 127 5.85 13.57 -2.33
N PHE A 128 4.86 14.44 -2.36
CA PHE A 128 5.11 15.88 -2.46
C PHE A 128 5.79 16.46 -1.21
N ASN A 129 5.37 16.06 -0.01
CA ASN A 129 5.95 16.57 1.23
C ASN A 129 7.41 16.13 1.44
N HIS A 130 7.82 15.00 0.86
CA HIS A 130 9.19 14.49 0.97
C HIS A 130 10.02 14.77 -0.28
N HIS A 131 9.58 15.69 -1.15
CA HIS A 131 10.25 16.07 -2.40
C HIS A 131 10.57 14.87 -3.31
N HIS A 132 9.87 13.76 -3.11
CA HIS A 132 9.91 12.66 -4.04
C HIS A 132 9.13 13.03 -5.28
N ASP A 133 9.88 13.49 -6.20
CA ASP A 133 9.63 13.74 -7.59
C ASP A 133 8.16 13.86 -8.04
N THR A 134 7.89 14.99 -8.57
CA THR A 134 6.76 15.30 -9.46
C THR A 134 6.84 14.48 -10.75
N SER A 135 7.16 13.17 -10.62
CA SER A 135 7.20 12.27 -11.75
C SER A 135 5.78 12.09 -12.31
N LYS A 136 5.69 11.76 -13.58
CA LYS A 136 4.46 11.36 -14.25
C LYS A 136 3.63 10.37 -13.40
N PHE A 137 4.29 9.49 -12.64
CA PHE A 137 3.64 8.54 -11.75
C PHE A 137 2.77 9.20 -10.66
N VAL A 138 3.22 10.30 -10.05
CA VAL A 138 2.45 11.05 -9.04
C VAL A 138 1.38 11.90 -9.71
N LEU A 139 1.75 12.58 -10.79
CA LEU A 139 0.83 13.46 -11.54
C LEU A 139 -0.30 12.68 -12.22
N ASN A 140 -0.04 11.43 -12.64
CA ASN A 140 -1.04 10.56 -13.28
C ASN A 140 -1.85 9.71 -12.29
N ARG A 141 -1.98 10.16 -11.03
CA ARG A 141 -2.86 9.51 -10.07
C ARG A 141 -4.33 9.75 -10.38
N SER A 142 -5.20 9.11 -9.59
CA SER A 142 -6.65 9.23 -9.72
C SER A 142 -7.10 10.69 -9.83
N VAL A 143 -8.07 10.95 -10.67
CA VAL A 143 -8.73 12.25 -10.81
C VAL A 143 -9.24 12.83 -9.48
N ARG A 144 -9.51 11.95 -8.51
CA ARG A 144 -9.94 12.30 -7.13
C ARG A 144 -8.87 13.03 -6.31
N THR A 145 -7.65 13.16 -6.83
CA THR A 145 -6.52 13.84 -6.18
C THR A 145 -6.05 15.05 -6.96
N LEU A 146 -6.76 15.47 -8.02
CA LEU A 146 -6.41 16.64 -8.82
C LEU A 146 -6.42 17.91 -7.98
N ASP A 147 -7.29 18.04 -6.99
CA ASP A 147 -7.30 19.13 -6.02
C ASP A 147 -5.96 19.27 -5.28
N LEU A 148 -5.39 18.14 -4.85
CA LEU A 148 -4.07 18.14 -4.19
C LEU A 148 -2.94 18.38 -5.18
N ILE A 149 -2.98 17.73 -6.34
CA ILE A 149 -1.95 17.86 -7.37
C ILE A 149 -1.85 19.33 -7.82
N ASP A 150 -2.98 19.99 -8.03
CA ASP A 150 -3.00 21.42 -8.39
C ASP A 150 -2.45 22.30 -7.27
N GLN A 151 -2.86 22.11 -6.01
CA GLN A 151 -2.32 22.85 -4.87
C GLN A 151 -0.81 22.72 -4.73
N TYR A 152 -0.27 21.51 -4.94
CA TYR A 152 1.17 21.29 -4.90
C TYR A 152 1.88 21.88 -6.13
N ALA A 153 1.26 21.80 -7.32
CA ALA A 153 1.81 22.41 -8.53
C ALA A 153 1.99 23.92 -8.39
N GLN A 154 1.06 24.60 -7.72
CA GLN A 154 1.17 26.03 -7.43
C GLN A 154 2.35 26.36 -6.50
N LYS A 155 2.70 25.45 -5.60
CA LYS A 155 3.84 25.59 -4.67
C LYS A 155 5.18 25.18 -5.27
N MET A 156 5.19 24.54 -6.45
CA MET A 156 6.43 24.13 -7.11
C MET A 156 7.21 25.33 -7.61
N HIS A 157 8.55 25.16 -7.64
CA HIS A 157 9.41 26.14 -8.30
C HIS A 157 9.05 26.26 -9.80
N PRO A 158 9.04 27.47 -10.40
CA PRO A 158 8.65 27.66 -11.80
C PRO A 158 9.41 26.79 -12.81
N ARG A 159 10.68 26.50 -12.54
CA ARG A 159 11.49 25.59 -13.38
C ARG A 159 10.95 24.16 -13.39
N ASP A 160 10.54 23.66 -12.22
CA ASP A 160 10.02 22.29 -12.08
C ASP A 160 8.63 22.16 -12.69
N ARG A 161 7.82 23.22 -12.62
CA ARG A 161 6.49 23.28 -13.24
C ARG A 161 6.58 23.23 -14.78
N LYS A 162 7.56 23.90 -15.37
CA LYS A 162 7.82 23.92 -16.82
C LYS A 162 8.60 22.70 -17.31
N ALA A 163 9.08 21.83 -16.42
CA ALA A 163 9.81 20.64 -16.80
C ALA A 163 8.94 19.72 -17.68
N THR A 164 9.55 19.19 -18.73
CA THR A 164 8.87 18.34 -19.72
C THR A 164 8.62 16.95 -19.19
N ILE A 165 7.40 16.46 -19.41
CA ILE A 165 7.03 15.04 -19.22
C ILE A 165 6.72 14.40 -20.57
N ARG A 166 7.04 13.11 -20.67
CA ARG A 166 6.69 12.27 -21.83
C ARG A 166 5.44 11.48 -21.52
N ASP A 167 4.44 11.59 -22.36
CA ASP A 167 3.23 10.77 -22.28
C ASP A 167 2.91 10.13 -23.64
N TYR A 168 2.08 9.09 -23.62
CA TYR A 168 1.57 8.49 -24.83
C TYR A 168 0.17 9.06 -25.10
N GLY A 169 -0.02 9.63 -26.28
CA GLY A 169 -1.32 10.09 -26.76
C GLY A 169 -2.27 8.93 -27.04
N LEU A 170 -3.51 9.27 -27.36
CA LEU A 170 -4.60 8.32 -27.65
C LEU A 170 -4.25 7.28 -28.74
N TYR A 171 -3.36 7.62 -29.66
CA TYR A 171 -2.92 6.76 -30.77
C TYR A 171 -1.55 6.13 -30.55
N GLY A 172 -1.01 6.21 -29.30
CA GLY A 172 0.31 5.64 -28.99
C GLY A 172 1.51 6.51 -29.40
N GLU A 173 1.28 7.70 -29.89
CA GLU A 173 2.31 8.70 -30.16
C GLU A 173 2.94 9.24 -28.88
N LEU A 174 4.24 9.51 -28.91
CA LEU A 174 4.95 10.08 -27.78
C LEU A 174 4.74 11.60 -27.76
N ILE A 175 3.97 12.08 -26.79
CA ILE A 175 3.70 13.51 -26.61
C ILE A 175 4.63 14.05 -25.51
N GLU A 176 5.37 15.09 -25.82
CA GLU A 176 6.16 15.83 -24.83
C GLU A 176 5.41 17.12 -24.48
N MET A 177 5.07 17.27 -23.20
CA MET A 177 4.40 18.47 -22.69
C MET A 177 4.96 18.89 -21.34
N SER A 178 4.76 20.15 -20.95
CA SER A 178 5.12 20.62 -19.61
C SER A 178 4.23 19.98 -18.54
N LYS A 179 4.75 19.88 -17.31
CA LYS A 179 3.94 19.38 -16.18
C LYS A 179 2.69 20.24 -15.97
N GLU A 180 2.78 21.54 -16.17
CA GLU A 180 1.67 22.48 -16.08
C GLU A 180 0.56 22.14 -17.08
N ASN A 181 0.90 22.07 -18.35
CA ASN A 181 -0.06 21.72 -19.41
C ASN A 181 -0.67 20.33 -19.19
N PHE A 182 0.11 19.38 -18.66
CA PHE A 182 -0.40 18.05 -18.33
C PHE A 182 -1.46 18.08 -17.23
N ILE A 183 -1.24 18.89 -16.19
CA ILE A 183 -2.20 19.03 -15.09
C ILE A 183 -3.46 19.74 -15.58
N GLU A 184 -3.32 20.84 -16.35
CA GLU A 184 -4.43 21.56 -16.94
C GLU A 184 -5.29 20.68 -17.85
N ALA A 185 -4.67 19.96 -18.78
CA ALA A 185 -5.38 19.04 -19.64
C ALA A 185 -6.18 17.97 -18.87
N ARG A 186 -5.65 17.49 -17.75
CA ARG A 186 -6.36 16.54 -16.88
C ARG A 186 -7.51 17.17 -16.12
N ILE A 187 -7.38 18.43 -15.72
CA ILE A 187 -8.45 19.19 -15.08
C ILE A 187 -9.59 19.38 -16.07
N ASP A 188 -9.30 19.77 -17.30
CA ASP A 188 -10.32 19.98 -18.35
C ASP A 188 -11.07 18.68 -18.68
N ILE A 189 -10.34 17.58 -18.87
CA ILE A 189 -10.94 16.27 -19.09
C ILE A 189 -11.86 15.89 -17.91
N PHE A 190 -11.38 16.06 -16.67
CA PHE A 190 -12.18 15.76 -15.48
C PHE A 190 -13.46 16.60 -15.41
N LEU A 191 -13.39 17.91 -15.67
CA LEU A 191 -14.55 18.80 -15.64
C LEU A 191 -15.55 18.44 -16.73
N GLU A 192 -15.08 18.07 -17.93
CA GLU A 192 -15.94 17.61 -19.02
C GLU A 192 -16.63 16.28 -18.70
N GLU A 193 -15.91 15.30 -18.14
CA GLU A 193 -16.50 14.05 -17.67
C GLU A 193 -17.56 14.29 -16.60
N GLN A 194 -17.30 15.20 -15.65
CA GLN A 194 -18.23 15.56 -14.57
C GLN A 194 -19.53 16.21 -15.07
N ARG A 195 -19.55 16.81 -16.27
CA ARG A 195 -20.77 17.31 -16.91
C ARG A 195 -21.68 16.20 -17.39
N ARG A 196 -21.09 15.04 -17.75
CA ARG A 196 -21.81 13.85 -18.26
C ARG A 196 -22.32 12.93 -17.16
N TYR A 197 -21.81 13.08 -15.92
CA TYR A 197 -22.17 12.20 -14.81
C TYR A 197 -23.59 12.45 -14.29
N SER A 198 -24.33 11.35 -14.09
CA SER A 198 -25.63 11.36 -13.41
C SER A 198 -25.44 11.30 -11.87
N TRP A 199 -26.53 11.49 -11.12
CA TRP A 199 -26.51 11.38 -9.67
C TRP A 199 -26.08 9.99 -9.17
N LEU A 200 -26.25 8.93 -9.97
CA LEU A 200 -25.80 7.56 -9.66
C LEU A 200 -24.27 7.43 -9.67
N SER A 201 -23.57 8.30 -10.37
CA SER A 201 -22.10 8.30 -10.45
C SER A 201 -21.47 9.17 -9.35
N TRP A 202 -22.28 9.73 -8.44
CA TRP A 202 -21.79 10.61 -7.40
C TRP A 202 -20.87 9.88 -6.42
N ASN A 203 -19.72 10.47 -6.12
CA ASN A 203 -18.85 10.07 -5.02
C ASN A 203 -18.22 11.30 -4.37
N TYR A 204 -17.89 11.18 -3.09
CA TYR A 204 -17.36 12.28 -2.30
C TYR A 204 -16.02 12.81 -2.83
N GLY A 205 -15.14 11.95 -3.34
CA GLY A 205 -13.83 12.34 -3.85
C GLY A 205 -13.94 13.26 -5.07
N ASP A 206 -14.76 12.87 -6.05
CA ASP A 206 -14.98 13.65 -7.26
C ASP A 206 -15.73 14.96 -6.96
N TRP A 207 -16.73 14.92 -6.07
CA TRP A 207 -17.45 16.11 -5.63
C TRP A 207 -16.51 17.13 -4.99
N ARG A 208 -15.64 16.70 -4.08
CA ARG A 208 -14.67 17.57 -3.41
C ARG A 208 -13.69 18.19 -4.40
N THR A 209 -13.13 17.40 -5.31
CA THR A 209 -12.21 17.87 -6.36
C THR A 209 -12.90 18.91 -7.25
N LYS A 210 -14.13 18.63 -7.68
CA LYS A 210 -14.94 19.56 -8.47
C LYS A 210 -15.19 20.88 -7.75
N GLN A 211 -15.58 20.83 -6.47
CA GLN A 211 -15.82 22.06 -5.68
C GLN A 211 -14.56 22.95 -5.59
N TYR A 212 -13.39 22.32 -5.36
CA TYR A 212 -12.12 23.01 -5.32
C TYR A 212 -11.81 23.70 -6.66
N LEU A 213 -11.93 22.99 -7.77
CA LEU A 213 -11.61 23.53 -9.10
C LEU A 213 -12.57 24.65 -9.51
N LEU A 214 -13.87 24.51 -9.25
CA LEU A 214 -14.86 25.57 -9.52
C LEU A 214 -14.69 26.82 -8.64
N ALA A 215 -14.17 26.65 -7.43
CA ALA A 215 -13.86 27.80 -6.57
C ALA A 215 -12.63 28.57 -7.09
N LYS A 216 -11.67 27.87 -7.69
CA LYS A 216 -10.46 28.47 -8.28
C LYS A 216 -10.77 29.31 -9.52
N ASP A 217 -11.69 28.86 -10.40
CA ASP A 217 -12.08 29.59 -11.61
C ASP A 217 -12.80 30.93 -11.33
N LYS A 218 -13.22 31.15 -10.07
CA LYS A 218 -13.91 32.41 -9.68
C LYS A 218 -12.98 33.49 -9.17
N HIS A 219 -11.70 33.22 -9.00
CA HIS A 219 -10.65 34.13 -8.55
C HIS A 219 -9.58 34.30 -9.61
#